data_01e895aae16284e8dbca3ce51548d4fb
#
_entry.id   01e895aae16284e8dbca3ce51548d4fb
#
_cell.length_a   1.000
_cell.length_b   1.000
_cell.length_c   1.000
_cell.angle_alpha   90.00
_cell.angle_beta   90.00
_cell.angle_gamma   90.00
#
_symmetry.space_group_name_H-M   'P 1'
#
loop_
_entity.id
_entity.type
_entity.pdbx_description
1 polymer ?
#
loop_
_entity_poly.entity_id
_entity_poly.type
_entity_poly.pdbx_seq_one_letter_code
_entity_poly.pdbx_strand_id
1 'polypeptide(L)'
;MGHNLLSGAIEILQEQFSRLDWKYHDAPVKDNADKMYKWPWYPSGEVIVCVHKSNGIQELFHRHDFFFFNYTYKGQYDSLSRKYDNKITIYENELYAGQPFAGHALYAHDNAETIIVGILIQTRTFFHSFLPLLTANFNLLHFLLDPTVDSLSDEFIHCRLEETCHILQLIELMMVEYAYKQEDTQNGLKPVVLSFLTMVARQKSHQNKTEQ
;
A
#
# COMPACT_ATOMS: atom_id res chain seq x y z
N MET A 1 5.50 20.56 -7.43
CA MET A 1 5.36 19.90 -8.76
C MET A 1 4.21 20.55 -9.53
N GLY A 2 4.32 20.66 -10.88
CA GLY A 2 3.24 21.27 -11.66
C GLY A 2 1.99 20.42 -11.62
N HIS A 3 0.84 21.02 -11.36
CA HIS A 3 -0.48 20.35 -11.25
C HIS A 3 -0.77 19.44 -12.47
N ASN A 4 -0.33 19.82 -13.66
CA ASN A 4 -0.49 19.06 -14.91
C ASN A 4 0.31 17.73 -14.91
N LEU A 5 1.51 17.70 -14.30
CA LEU A 5 2.37 16.53 -14.31
C LEU A 5 1.79 15.43 -13.40
N LEU A 6 1.29 15.83 -12.24
CA LEU A 6 0.69 14.88 -11.28
C LEU A 6 -0.65 14.34 -11.79
N SER A 7 -1.49 15.18 -12.39
CA SER A 7 -2.74 14.73 -13.02
C SER A 7 -2.49 13.70 -14.12
N GLY A 8 -1.50 13.95 -14.99
CA GLY A 8 -1.10 12.99 -16.02
C GLY A 8 -0.55 11.68 -15.43
N ALA A 9 0.22 11.76 -14.34
CA ALA A 9 0.71 10.57 -13.65
C ALA A 9 -0.43 9.71 -13.10
N ILE A 10 -1.47 10.32 -12.49
CA ILE A 10 -2.64 9.61 -12.00
C ILE A 10 -3.32 8.80 -13.12
N GLU A 11 -3.55 9.41 -14.28
CA GLU A 11 -4.18 8.75 -15.42
C GLU A 11 -3.35 7.59 -15.96
N ILE A 12 -2.05 7.80 -16.14
CA ILE A 12 -1.11 6.77 -16.59
C ILE A 12 -1.08 5.59 -15.62
N LEU A 13 -0.97 5.87 -14.32
CA LEU A 13 -0.89 4.83 -13.29
C LEU A 13 -2.19 4.04 -13.16
N GLN A 14 -3.34 4.68 -13.33
CA GLN A 14 -4.64 4.02 -13.35
C GLN A 14 -4.74 3.07 -14.57
N GLU A 15 -4.34 3.52 -15.73
CA GLU A 15 -4.33 2.69 -16.94
C GLU A 15 -3.36 1.51 -16.80
N GLN A 16 -2.16 1.74 -16.26
CA GLN A 16 -1.20 0.67 -16.01
C GLN A 16 -1.73 -0.35 -15.01
N PHE A 17 -2.39 0.09 -13.93
CA PHE A 17 -2.98 -0.80 -12.92
C PHE A 17 -4.04 -1.72 -13.52
N SER A 18 -4.91 -1.21 -14.40
CA SER A 18 -5.94 -2.00 -15.06
C SER A 18 -5.37 -3.10 -15.99
N ARG A 19 -4.10 -2.96 -16.40
CA ARG A 19 -3.39 -3.91 -17.28
C ARG A 19 -2.48 -4.87 -16.53
N LEU A 20 -2.39 -4.78 -15.19
CA LEU A 20 -1.59 -5.72 -14.41
C LEU A 20 -2.18 -7.13 -14.51
N ASP A 21 -1.35 -8.10 -14.89
CA ASP A 21 -1.74 -9.51 -14.96
C ASP A 21 -1.74 -10.11 -13.54
N TRP A 22 -2.78 -9.80 -12.79
CA TRP A 22 -2.99 -10.33 -11.46
C TRP A 22 -3.28 -11.82 -11.50
N LYS A 23 -2.35 -12.63 -11.02
CA LYS A 23 -2.56 -14.05 -10.79
C LYS A 23 -2.95 -14.29 -9.35
N TYR A 24 -3.94 -15.13 -9.16
CA TYR A 24 -4.39 -15.51 -7.82
C TYR A 24 -4.51 -17.04 -7.74
N HIS A 25 -4.41 -17.54 -6.53
CA HIS A 25 -4.70 -18.92 -6.18
C HIS A 25 -5.44 -18.93 -4.85
N ASP A 26 -6.03 -20.05 -4.51
CA ASP A 26 -6.66 -20.20 -3.20
C ASP A 26 -5.59 -20.09 -2.12
N ALA A 27 -5.85 -19.25 -1.12
CA ALA A 27 -4.93 -19.12 0.00
C ALA A 27 -4.87 -20.46 0.76
N PRO A 28 -3.68 -20.85 1.27
CA PRO A 28 -3.53 -22.12 1.99
C PRO A 28 -4.14 -22.07 3.42
N VAL A 29 -5.36 -21.58 3.54
CA VAL A 29 -6.10 -21.44 4.78
C VAL A 29 -7.10 -22.57 4.87
N LYS A 30 -7.03 -23.37 5.92
CA LYS A 30 -7.77 -24.62 6.08
C LYS A 30 -9.30 -24.53 5.91
N ASP A 31 -9.90 -23.36 6.08
CA ASP A 31 -11.37 -23.21 6.09
C ASP A 31 -11.90 -22.09 5.18
N ASN A 32 -11.08 -21.54 4.29
CA ASN A 32 -11.48 -20.37 3.53
C ASN A 32 -10.89 -20.34 2.13
N ALA A 33 -11.76 -20.25 1.15
CA ALA A 33 -11.46 -19.97 -0.24
C ALA A 33 -11.06 -18.49 -0.46
N ASP A 34 -10.19 -17.93 0.39
CA ASP A 34 -9.66 -16.60 0.18
C ASP A 34 -8.77 -16.61 -1.06
N LYS A 35 -8.93 -15.61 -1.89
CA LYS A 35 -8.03 -15.41 -3.03
C LYS A 35 -6.74 -14.78 -2.54
N MET A 36 -5.61 -15.30 -2.99
CA MET A 36 -4.30 -14.72 -2.76
C MET A 36 -3.70 -14.23 -4.06
N TYR A 37 -3.50 -12.93 -4.16
CA TYR A 37 -2.83 -12.33 -5.31
C TYR A 37 -1.33 -12.46 -5.16
N LYS A 38 -0.69 -12.93 -6.27
CA LYS A 38 0.75 -12.99 -6.38
C LYS A 38 1.29 -11.71 -6.98
N TRP A 39 2.56 -11.45 -6.68
CA TRP A 39 3.29 -10.40 -7.38
C TRP A 39 3.15 -10.56 -8.90
N PRO A 40 2.72 -9.52 -9.63
CA PRO A 40 2.52 -9.62 -11.07
C PRO A 40 3.85 -9.83 -11.80
N TRP A 41 3.83 -10.67 -12.84
CA TRP A 41 5.02 -10.91 -13.66
C TRP A 41 5.37 -9.73 -14.55
N TYR A 42 4.42 -8.92 -14.88
CA TYR A 42 4.58 -7.74 -15.72
C TYR A 42 3.79 -6.56 -15.13
N PRO A 43 4.38 -5.36 -15.14
CA PRO A 43 5.78 -5.09 -15.47
C PRO A 43 6.74 -5.72 -14.46
N SER A 44 7.91 -6.14 -14.98
CA SER A 44 9.00 -6.60 -14.12
C SER A 44 9.50 -5.44 -13.27
N GLY A 45 9.38 -5.56 -11.96
CA GLY A 45 9.79 -4.51 -11.03
C GLY A 45 9.77 -5.03 -9.60
N GLU A 46 10.48 -4.35 -8.73
CA GLU A 46 10.58 -4.68 -7.31
C GLU A 46 9.63 -3.82 -6.47
N VAL A 47 9.28 -2.64 -7.01
CA VAL A 47 8.30 -1.69 -6.47
C VAL A 47 7.30 -1.37 -7.57
N ILE A 48 6.02 -1.39 -7.25
CA ILE A 48 4.94 -0.93 -8.13
C ILE A 48 4.27 0.26 -7.45
N VAL A 49 4.07 1.33 -8.22
CA VAL A 49 3.21 2.44 -7.82
C VAL A 49 1.98 2.39 -8.72
N CYS A 50 0.82 2.35 -8.15
CA CYS A 50 -0.43 2.22 -8.88
C CYS A 50 -1.48 3.20 -8.36
N VAL A 51 -2.47 3.47 -9.18
CA VAL A 51 -3.63 4.28 -8.81
C VAL A 51 -4.89 3.51 -9.09
N HIS A 52 -5.71 3.38 -8.08
CA HIS A 52 -7.06 2.89 -8.20
C HIS A 52 -8.02 4.08 -8.08
N LYS A 53 -8.72 4.38 -9.16
CA LYS A 53 -9.72 5.45 -9.22
C LYS A 53 -11.07 4.84 -9.53
N SER A 54 -12.07 5.10 -8.70
CA SER A 54 -13.41 4.56 -8.86
C SER A 54 -14.48 5.46 -8.26
N ASN A 55 -15.68 5.37 -8.82
CA ASN A 55 -16.90 5.95 -8.25
C ASN A 55 -17.69 4.92 -7.41
N GLY A 56 -17.09 3.80 -7.10
CA GLY A 56 -17.61 2.71 -6.29
C GLY A 56 -16.63 1.54 -6.37
N ILE A 57 -15.99 1.21 -5.26
CA ILE A 57 -15.07 0.08 -5.17
C ILE A 57 -15.76 -0.99 -4.33
N GLN A 58 -15.83 -2.19 -4.87
CA GLN A 58 -16.14 -3.37 -4.09
C GLN A 58 -15.15 -4.47 -4.44
N GLU A 59 -14.13 -4.61 -3.61
CA GLU A 59 -13.20 -5.73 -3.73
C GLU A 59 -13.59 -6.82 -2.75
N LEU A 60 -13.67 -8.04 -3.25
CA LEU A 60 -13.89 -9.21 -2.40
C LEU A 60 -12.69 -9.40 -1.46
N PHE A 61 -12.93 -10.04 -0.33
CA PHE A 61 -11.88 -10.35 0.63
C PHE A 61 -10.76 -11.16 -0.04
N HIS A 62 -9.53 -10.68 0.11
CA HIS A 62 -8.35 -11.26 -0.53
C HIS A 62 -7.09 -11.02 0.29
N ARG A 63 -5.99 -11.64 -0.13
CA ARG A 63 -4.65 -11.53 0.45
C ARG A 63 -3.64 -11.27 -0.66
N HIS A 64 -2.46 -10.75 -0.29
CA HIS A 64 -1.33 -10.55 -1.20
C HIS A 64 -0.10 -11.29 -0.69
N ASP A 65 0.82 -11.68 -1.58
CA ASP A 65 2.15 -12.19 -1.20
C ASP A 65 3.22 -11.09 -1.10
N PHE A 66 2.81 -9.83 -1.04
CA PHE A 66 3.64 -8.65 -1.01
C PHE A 66 3.14 -7.62 0.00
N PHE A 67 4.00 -6.67 0.36
CA PHE A 67 3.64 -5.52 1.19
C PHE A 67 2.87 -4.49 0.36
N PHE A 68 1.85 -3.89 0.95
CA PHE A 68 1.11 -2.81 0.31
C PHE A 68 0.90 -1.63 1.27
N PHE A 69 0.94 -0.43 0.70
CA PHE A 69 0.69 0.84 1.38
C PHE A 69 -0.29 1.63 0.52
N ASN A 70 -1.53 1.73 0.96
CA ASN A 70 -2.59 2.43 0.27
C ASN A 70 -2.80 3.81 0.90
N TYR A 71 -2.53 4.86 0.14
CA TYR A 71 -2.76 6.24 0.53
C TYR A 71 -4.03 6.76 -0.13
N THR A 72 -4.96 7.31 0.66
CA THR A 72 -6.18 7.92 0.15
C THR A 72 -5.88 9.33 -0.33
N TYR A 73 -5.68 9.47 -1.64
CA TYR A 73 -5.36 10.75 -2.29
C TYR A 73 -6.59 11.65 -2.40
N LYS A 74 -7.79 11.06 -2.54
CA LYS A 74 -9.06 11.76 -2.61
C LYS A 74 -10.20 10.86 -2.14
N GLY A 75 -11.18 11.45 -1.44
CA GLY A 75 -12.38 10.74 -1.00
C GLY A 75 -12.14 9.87 0.23
N GLN A 76 -12.86 8.76 0.30
CA GLN A 76 -12.77 7.82 1.40
C GLN A 76 -13.21 6.43 0.97
N TYR A 77 -12.77 5.41 1.70
CA TYR A 77 -13.22 4.03 1.53
C TYR A 77 -13.21 3.29 2.88
N ASP A 78 -13.96 2.20 2.94
CA ASP A 78 -13.93 1.29 4.08
C ASP A 78 -12.95 0.14 3.78
N SER A 79 -12.12 -0.20 4.76
CA SER A 79 -11.34 -1.44 4.76
C SER A 79 -11.94 -2.41 5.75
N LEU A 80 -12.14 -3.63 5.30
CA LEU A 80 -12.69 -4.73 6.07
C LEU A 80 -11.56 -5.75 6.29
N SER A 81 -11.21 -6.02 7.54
CA SER A 81 -10.23 -7.05 7.90
C SER A 81 -10.87 -8.17 8.71
N ARG A 82 -10.10 -9.18 9.09
CA ARG A 82 -10.58 -10.36 9.84
C ARG A 82 -11.90 -10.90 9.30
N LYS A 83 -11.97 -11.04 7.98
CA LYS A 83 -13.17 -11.51 7.28
C LYS A 83 -14.44 -10.73 7.64
N TYR A 84 -14.34 -9.42 7.63
CA TYR A 84 -15.42 -8.48 7.89
C TYR A 84 -15.74 -8.22 9.37
N ASP A 85 -15.04 -8.84 10.32
CA ASP A 85 -15.26 -8.59 11.74
C ASP A 85 -14.72 -7.22 12.18
N ASN A 86 -13.80 -6.64 11.42
CA ASN A 86 -13.21 -5.34 11.71
C ASN A 86 -13.34 -4.43 10.48
N LYS A 87 -14.16 -3.40 10.62
CA LYS A 87 -14.37 -2.37 9.61
C LYS A 87 -13.81 -1.05 10.08
N ILE A 88 -12.96 -0.43 9.25
CA ILE A 88 -12.48 0.93 9.47
C ILE A 88 -12.71 1.77 8.21
N THR A 89 -13.03 3.05 8.40
CA THR A 89 -13.10 4.03 7.31
C THR A 89 -11.77 4.75 7.18
N ILE A 90 -11.23 4.78 5.98
CA ILE A 90 -9.98 5.45 5.63
C ILE A 90 -10.35 6.73 4.88
N TYR A 91 -9.99 7.87 5.44
CA TYR A 91 -10.31 9.19 4.89
C TYR A 91 -9.17 9.71 4.00
N GLU A 92 -9.47 10.79 3.28
CA GLU A 92 -8.44 11.55 2.54
C GLU A 92 -7.27 11.93 3.47
N ASN A 93 -6.06 11.85 2.95
CA ASN A 93 -4.80 12.02 3.70
C ASN A 93 -4.53 10.95 4.77
N GLU A 94 -5.12 9.78 4.66
CA GLU A 94 -4.83 8.65 5.53
C GLU A 94 -4.14 7.51 4.76
N LEU A 95 -3.33 6.77 5.49
CA LEU A 95 -2.59 5.61 5.00
C LEU A 95 -3.12 4.34 5.66
N TYR A 96 -3.40 3.34 4.83
CA TYR A 96 -3.69 1.97 5.24
C TYR A 96 -2.63 1.04 4.65
N ALA A 97 -1.99 0.23 5.47
CA ALA A 97 -0.94 -0.66 5.01
C ALA A 97 -1.07 -2.06 5.62
N GLY A 98 -0.73 -3.06 4.84
CA GLY A 98 -0.72 -4.45 5.24
C GLY A 98 0.57 -5.15 4.86
N GLN A 99 0.90 -6.16 5.67
CA GLN A 99 1.99 -7.08 5.40
C GLN A 99 1.55 -8.20 4.45
N PRO A 100 2.49 -8.98 3.88
CA PRO A 100 2.15 -10.17 3.12
C PRO A 100 1.21 -11.07 3.90
N PHE A 101 0.23 -11.63 3.20
CA PHE A 101 -0.79 -12.54 3.69
C PHE A 101 -1.86 -11.93 4.62
N ALA A 102 -1.76 -10.65 5.01
CA ALA A 102 -2.85 -9.96 5.70
C ALA A 102 -4.08 -9.87 4.80
N GLY A 103 -5.23 -10.31 5.32
CA GLY A 103 -6.49 -10.32 4.58
C GLY A 103 -7.27 -9.03 4.73
N HIS A 104 -7.80 -8.54 3.61
CA HIS A 104 -8.67 -7.36 3.60
C HIS A 104 -9.63 -7.35 2.42
N ALA A 105 -10.62 -6.48 2.51
CA ALA A 105 -11.50 -6.11 1.42
C ALA A 105 -11.64 -4.59 1.40
N LEU A 106 -11.79 -3.99 0.22
CA LEU A 106 -11.99 -2.56 0.05
C LEU A 106 -13.41 -2.30 -0.42
N TYR A 107 -14.05 -1.32 0.19
CA TYR A 107 -15.38 -0.90 -0.16
C TYR A 107 -15.47 0.63 -0.21
N ALA A 108 -15.69 1.20 -1.38
CA ALA A 108 -15.97 2.63 -1.53
C ALA A 108 -17.44 2.81 -1.89
N HIS A 109 -18.07 3.79 -1.23
CA HIS A 109 -19.48 4.08 -1.44
C HIS A 109 -19.75 4.62 -2.85
N ASP A 110 -20.85 4.21 -3.44
CA ASP A 110 -21.34 4.74 -4.71
C ASP A 110 -21.55 6.27 -4.61
N ASN A 111 -21.21 6.98 -5.69
CA ASN A 111 -21.38 8.42 -5.89
C ASN A 111 -20.28 9.35 -5.33
N ALA A 112 -19.19 8.85 -4.79
CA ALA A 112 -18.04 9.68 -4.44
C ALA A 112 -16.80 9.22 -5.21
N GLU A 113 -16.10 10.13 -5.90
CA GLU A 113 -14.83 9.80 -6.52
C GLU A 113 -13.80 9.49 -5.45
N THR A 114 -13.29 8.27 -5.46
CA THR A 114 -12.21 7.84 -4.57
C THR A 114 -10.96 7.55 -5.39
N ILE A 115 -9.82 8.12 -4.97
CA ILE A 115 -8.51 7.88 -5.57
C ILE A 115 -7.59 7.32 -4.49
N ILE A 116 -7.16 6.08 -4.67
CA ILE A 116 -6.22 5.40 -3.80
C ILE A 116 -4.90 5.22 -4.56
N VAL A 117 -3.81 5.67 -3.96
CA VAL A 117 -2.45 5.44 -4.46
C VAL A 117 -1.86 4.26 -3.71
N GLY A 118 -1.58 3.18 -4.43
CA GLY A 118 -0.95 1.99 -3.89
C GLY A 118 0.57 2.00 -4.14
N ILE A 119 1.34 1.76 -3.08
CA ILE A 119 2.78 1.49 -3.15
C ILE A 119 2.96 0.04 -2.74
N LEU A 120 3.28 -0.81 -3.71
CA LEU A 120 3.44 -2.24 -3.54
C LEU A 120 4.93 -2.58 -3.53
N ILE A 121 5.35 -3.41 -2.59
CA ILE A 121 6.76 -3.79 -2.45
C ILE A 121 6.85 -5.31 -2.44
N GLN A 122 7.60 -5.85 -3.38
CA GLN A 122 7.86 -7.27 -3.45
C GLN A 122 8.52 -7.76 -2.15
N THR A 123 8.01 -8.85 -1.58
CA THR A 123 8.50 -9.38 -0.30
C THR A 123 10.00 -9.62 -0.29
N ARG A 124 10.54 -10.21 -1.37
CA ARG A 124 11.99 -10.43 -1.50
C ARG A 124 12.77 -9.11 -1.46
N THR A 125 12.31 -8.10 -2.20
CA THR A 125 12.96 -6.78 -2.24
C THR A 125 12.91 -6.09 -0.88
N PHE A 126 11.78 -6.20 -0.18
CA PHE A 126 11.68 -5.66 1.17
C PHE A 126 12.77 -6.23 2.08
N PHE A 127 12.90 -7.55 2.15
CA PHE A 127 13.88 -8.21 3.01
C PHE A 127 15.34 -7.93 2.61
N HIS A 128 15.64 -7.85 1.33
CA HIS A 128 17.02 -7.65 0.86
C HIS A 128 17.46 -6.19 0.79
N SER A 129 16.57 -5.28 0.41
CA SER A 129 16.92 -3.89 0.11
C SER A 129 16.53 -2.92 1.21
N PHE A 130 15.42 -3.13 1.91
CA PHE A 130 14.89 -2.15 2.86
C PHE A 130 15.11 -2.55 4.32
N LEU A 131 14.84 -3.79 4.67
CA LEU A 131 14.93 -4.26 6.05
C LEU A 131 16.27 -3.96 6.71
N PRO A 132 17.44 -4.20 6.08
CA PRO A 132 18.74 -3.92 6.71
C PRO A 132 18.94 -2.44 7.08
N LEU A 133 18.25 -1.53 6.38
CA LEU A 133 18.35 -0.08 6.58
C LEU A 133 17.29 0.47 7.56
N LEU A 134 16.26 -0.32 7.86
CA LEU A 134 15.16 0.06 8.76
C LEU A 134 15.36 -0.37 10.21
N THR A 135 16.48 -0.99 10.54
CA THR A 135 16.76 -1.61 11.85
C THR A 135 16.62 -0.68 13.06
N ALA A 136 16.74 0.64 12.85
CA ALA A 136 16.55 1.64 13.91
C ALA A 136 15.07 1.93 14.27
N ASN A 137 14.10 1.40 13.51
CA ASN A 137 12.67 1.66 13.65
C ASN A 137 11.93 0.44 14.18
N PHE A 138 12.11 0.10 15.44
CA PHE A 138 11.62 -1.14 16.06
C PHE A 138 10.11 -1.37 15.88
N ASN A 139 9.26 -0.33 16.03
CA ASN A 139 7.81 -0.47 15.93
C ASN A 139 7.33 -0.84 14.51
N LEU A 140 7.94 -0.24 13.48
CA LEU A 140 7.64 -0.59 12.10
C LEU A 140 8.16 -1.98 11.77
N LEU A 141 9.37 -2.31 12.25
CA LEU A 141 9.94 -3.64 12.07
C LEU A 141 9.07 -4.71 12.73
N HIS A 142 8.57 -4.47 13.93
CA HIS A 142 7.69 -5.41 14.62
C HIS A 142 6.44 -5.68 13.77
N PHE A 143 5.77 -4.63 13.27
CA PHE A 143 4.62 -4.79 12.38
C PHE A 143 4.97 -5.53 11.08
N LEU A 144 6.10 -5.17 10.44
CA LEU A 144 6.47 -5.73 9.13
C LEU A 144 7.08 -7.15 9.24
N LEU A 145 7.60 -7.52 10.40
CA LEU A 145 8.27 -8.80 10.63
C LEU A 145 7.52 -9.74 11.56
N ASP A 146 6.43 -9.27 12.18
CA ASP A 146 5.65 -10.15 13.05
C ASP A 146 5.15 -11.32 12.21
N PRO A 147 5.75 -12.49 12.37
CA PRO A 147 5.44 -13.60 11.51
C PRO A 147 4.03 -14.07 11.86
N THR A 148 3.15 -13.85 10.97
CA THR A 148 1.84 -14.50 10.94
C THR A 148 1.98 -15.99 10.63
N VAL A 149 2.95 -16.65 11.28
CA VAL A 149 3.41 -17.99 10.92
C VAL A 149 2.35 -19.05 11.19
N ASP A 150 1.49 -18.84 12.18
CA ASP A 150 0.48 -19.83 12.55
C ASP A 150 -0.97 -19.34 12.51
N SER A 151 -1.17 -18.04 12.43
CA SER A 151 -2.47 -17.44 12.18
C SER A 151 -2.28 -16.36 11.14
N LEU A 152 -2.93 -16.46 10.02
CA LEU A 152 -2.97 -15.38 9.04
C LEU A 152 -3.54 -14.16 9.75
N SER A 153 -2.66 -13.35 10.32
CA SER A 153 -3.04 -12.13 11.00
C SER A 153 -3.55 -11.15 9.95
N ASP A 154 -4.72 -10.60 10.20
CA ASP A 154 -5.29 -9.57 9.37
C ASP A 154 -4.96 -8.19 9.98
N GLU A 155 -3.76 -8.07 10.55
CA GLU A 155 -3.26 -6.82 11.11
C GLU A 155 -2.89 -5.82 10.02
N PHE A 156 -3.09 -4.57 10.34
CA PHE A 156 -2.83 -3.46 9.44
C PHE A 156 -2.26 -2.25 10.19
N ILE A 157 -1.59 -1.38 9.48
CA ILE A 157 -1.29 -0.02 9.92
C ILE A 157 -2.36 0.91 9.35
N HIS A 158 -2.96 1.71 10.22
CA HIS A 158 -3.76 2.86 9.83
C HIS A 158 -3.18 4.10 10.51
N CYS A 159 -2.89 5.12 9.74
CA CYS A 159 -2.43 6.39 10.27
C CYS A 159 -2.88 7.57 9.42
N ARG A 160 -3.24 8.66 10.11
CA ARG A 160 -3.48 9.95 9.49
C ARG A 160 -2.16 10.65 9.25
N LEU A 161 -1.97 11.20 8.06
CA LEU A 161 -0.77 11.95 7.73
C LEU A 161 -0.96 13.41 8.16
N GLU A 162 -0.02 13.92 8.95
CA GLU A 162 -0.01 15.34 9.33
C GLU A 162 0.43 16.19 8.14
N GLU A 163 -0.11 17.40 8.03
CA GLU A 163 0.26 18.35 6.96
C GLU A 163 1.76 18.70 6.95
N THR A 164 2.40 18.61 8.11
CA THR A 164 3.84 18.87 8.28
C THR A 164 4.72 17.71 7.85
N CYS A 165 4.16 16.52 7.62
CA CYS A 165 4.95 15.38 7.19
C CYS A 165 5.19 15.43 5.67
N HIS A 166 6.41 15.07 5.26
CA HIS A 166 6.78 15.03 3.84
C HIS A 166 6.37 13.74 3.12
N ILE A 167 5.49 12.94 3.72
CA ILE A 167 5.07 11.64 3.14
C ILE A 167 4.34 11.87 1.82
N LEU A 168 3.46 12.89 1.75
CA LEU A 168 2.74 13.22 0.52
C LEU A 168 3.71 13.55 -0.62
N GLN A 169 4.73 14.37 -0.36
CA GLN A 169 5.72 14.73 -1.39
C GLN A 169 6.50 13.50 -1.90
N LEU A 170 6.79 12.54 -1.02
CA LEU A 170 7.43 11.28 -1.43
C LEU A 170 6.50 10.41 -2.27
N ILE A 171 5.21 10.35 -1.92
CA ILE A 171 4.19 9.64 -2.71
C ILE A 171 4.07 10.27 -4.09
N GLU A 172 3.92 11.58 -4.18
CA GLU A 172 3.84 12.31 -5.46
C GLU A 172 5.09 12.11 -6.32
N LEU A 173 6.28 12.13 -5.69
CA LEU A 173 7.53 11.85 -6.39
C LEU A 173 7.55 10.41 -6.95
N MET A 174 7.15 9.42 -6.15
CA MET A 174 7.07 8.03 -6.60
C MET A 174 6.05 7.87 -7.74
N MET A 175 4.90 8.55 -7.67
CA MET A 175 3.89 8.52 -8.72
C MET A 175 4.45 9.04 -10.05
N VAL A 176 5.10 10.20 -10.03
CA VAL A 176 5.67 10.81 -11.23
C VAL A 176 6.80 9.95 -11.79
N GLU A 177 7.73 9.52 -10.96
CA GLU A 177 8.86 8.66 -11.37
C GLU A 177 8.37 7.35 -12.00
N TYR A 178 7.35 6.73 -11.40
CA TYR A 178 6.82 5.46 -11.90
C TYR A 178 5.93 5.62 -13.14
N ALA A 179 5.19 6.72 -13.28
CA ALA A 179 4.36 6.99 -14.44
C ALA A 179 5.20 7.26 -15.69
N TYR A 180 6.26 8.06 -15.56
CA TYR A 180 7.12 8.51 -16.66
C TYR A 180 8.45 7.74 -16.73
N LYS A 181 8.39 6.43 -16.56
CA LYS A 181 9.50 5.49 -16.43
C LYS A 181 10.72 5.79 -17.30
N GLN A 182 11.89 5.69 -16.67
CA GLN A 182 13.19 5.61 -17.29
C GLN A 182 13.78 4.20 -17.09
N GLU A 183 14.91 3.89 -17.72
CA GLU A 183 15.55 2.57 -17.60
C GLU A 183 15.96 2.24 -16.16
N ASP A 184 16.30 3.25 -15.36
CA ASP A 184 16.77 3.13 -13.98
C ASP A 184 15.70 3.47 -12.92
N THR A 185 14.43 3.66 -13.30
CA THR A 185 13.32 4.02 -12.40
C THR A 185 13.26 3.15 -11.14
N GLN A 186 13.47 1.84 -11.25
CA GLN A 186 13.46 0.96 -10.08
C GLN A 186 14.60 1.28 -9.09
N ASN A 187 15.75 1.72 -9.58
CA ASN A 187 16.86 2.16 -8.73
C ASN A 187 16.58 3.53 -8.11
N GLY A 188 15.97 4.44 -8.86
CA GLY A 188 15.53 5.75 -8.37
C GLY A 188 14.45 5.66 -7.30
N LEU A 189 13.51 4.72 -7.42
CA LEU A 189 12.42 4.52 -6.46
C LEU A 189 12.90 3.99 -5.11
N LYS A 190 13.90 3.11 -5.05
CA LYS A 190 14.35 2.47 -3.80
C LYS A 190 14.69 3.47 -2.68
N PRO A 191 15.51 4.50 -2.88
CA PRO A 191 15.79 5.48 -1.83
C PRO A 191 14.57 6.29 -1.42
N VAL A 192 13.64 6.58 -2.34
CA VAL A 192 12.40 7.29 -2.04
C VAL A 192 11.47 6.43 -1.19
N VAL A 193 11.32 5.15 -1.53
CA VAL A 193 10.57 4.16 -0.75
C VAL A 193 11.17 3.99 0.64
N LEU A 194 12.50 3.92 0.78
CA LEU A 194 13.16 3.84 2.08
C LEU A 194 12.85 5.06 2.96
N SER A 195 12.89 6.26 2.37
CA SER A 195 12.53 7.51 3.05
C SER A 195 11.05 7.50 3.46
N PHE A 196 10.16 7.06 2.57
CA PHE A 196 8.74 6.89 2.83
C PHE A 196 8.49 5.95 4.01
N LEU A 197 9.05 4.74 4.00
CA LEU A 197 8.92 3.77 5.09
C LEU A 197 9.42 4.32 6.43
N THR A 198 10.54 5.05 6.41
CA THR A 198 11.09 5.69 7.61
C THR A 198 10.14 6.74 8.18
N MET A 199 9.51 7.55 7.32
CA MET A 199 8.57 8.58 7.75
C MET A 199 7.24 7.98 8.25
N VAL A 200 6.72 6.93 7.60
CA VAL A 200 5.55 6.19 8.09
C VAL A 200 5.81 5.63 9.49
N ALA A 201 7.00 5.08 9.74
CA ALA A 201 7.39 4.59 11.07
C ALA A 201 7.36 5.69 12.13
N ARG A 202 7.91 6.86 11.80
CA ARG A 202 7.90 8.03 12.70
C ARG A 202 6.48 8.48 13.00
N GLN A 203 5.65 8.63 11.98
CA GLN A 203 4.26 9.04 12.11
C GLN A 203 3.46 8.10 13.03
N LYS A 204 3.58 6.79 12.82
CA LYS A 204 2.92 5.79 13.68
C LYS A 204 3.42 5.84 15.13
N SER A 205 4.72 6.04 15.33
CA SER A 205 5.29 6.19 16.68
C SER A 205 4.80 7.44 17.41
N HIS A 206 4.53 8.53 16.70
CA HIS A 206 3.96 9.75 17.26
C HIS A 206 2.51 9.55 17.69
N GLN A 207 1.68 8.93 16.85
CA GLN A 207 0.29 8.65 17.16
C GLN A 207 0.13 7.76 18.40
N ASN A 208 0.91 6.68 18.50
CA ASN A 208 0.87 5.79 19.67
C ASN A 208 1.23 6.50 20.99
N LYS A 209 2.03 7.59 20.96
CA LYS A 209 2.36 8.38 22.15
C LYS A 209 1.26 9.37 22.53
N THR A 210 0.44 9.77 21.59
CA THR A 210 -0.66 10.74 21.82
C THR A 210 -1.92 10.04 22.35
N GLU A 211 -2.04 8.73 22.09
CA GLU A 211 -3.17 7.90 22.55
C GLU A 211 -2.94 7.29 23.95
N GLN A 212 -1.77 7.46 24.55
CA GLN A 212 -1.42 7.09 25.95
C GLN A 212 -1.47 8.29 26.89
#